data_81cdd2389c6f2a0213fdd51ac682a237
#
_entry.id   81cdd2389c6f2a0213fdd51ac682a237
#
_cell.length_a   1.000
_cell.length_b   1.000
_cell.length_c   1.000
_cell.angle_alpha   90.00
_cell.angle_beta   90.00
_cell.angle_gamma   90.00
#
_symmetry.space_group_name_H-M   'P 1'
#
loop_
_entity.id
_entity.type
_entity.pdbx_description
1 polymer ?
#
loop_
_entity_poly.entity_id
_entity_poly.type
_entity_poly.pdbx_seq_one_letter_code
_entity_poly.pdbx_strand_id
1 'polypeptide(L)'
;VDPPPAVIAEALAAAAGAPGYPTTAGTPELREAIAAWFDRRRGVPGLTAEHAIPTIGSKELIALLPLALGLGPGDVVVHPELAYPTYEVGAAAVGATALPADDPASWPAATRLVWLNSPGNPDGRVLDVPALRAAVARARELGAVIVGDECYAELNWTAPDPTPSILDPAVVGDSRAGVLAVYSLSKQSNLAGYRAGVVAGCRRLVADVLAVRKNLGLMVPLPVQRAMTVALSDDAHVAAQRERYRERRRILADGLRRAGFRIDESGAGLYLWATRGEDSRRTHLRLADLGILTAPGDFYGAKGAHHVRVAFTATDEAIRSAAARLERLA
;
A
#
# COMPACT_ATOMS: atom_id res chain seq x y z
N VAL A 1 15.66 -8.87 -5.39
CA VAL A 1 14.64 -8.80 -4.32
C VAL A 1 15.01 -9.83 -3.27
N ASP A 2 14.91 -9.47 -2.00
CA ASP A 2 15.23 -10.37 -0.90
C ASP A 2 14.17 -11.48 -0.78
N PRO A 3 14.57 -12.70 -0.32
CA PRO A 3 13.62 -13.78 -0.06
C PRO A 3 12.73 -13.49 1.15
N PRO A 4 11.64 -14.24 1.33
CA PRO A 4 10.89 -14.22 2.58
C PRO A 4 11.79 -14.55 3.77
N PRO A 5 11.56 -13.96 4.95
CA PRO A 5 12.27 -14.33 6.19
C PRO A 5 12.11 -15.81 6.51
N ALA A 6 13.16 -16.42 7.08
CA ALA A 6 13.20 -17.87 7.36
C ALA A 6 12.00 -18.33 8.20
N VAL A 7 11.66 -17.60 9.28
CA VAL A 7 10.53 -17.92 10.16
C VAL A 7 9.19 -17.99 9.40
N ILE A 8 9.02 -17.17 8.37
CA ILE A 8 7.82 -17.18 7.53
C ILE A 8 7.85 -18.33 6.52
N ALA A 9 9.02 -18.59 5.92
CA ALA A 9 9.20 -19.71 5.00
C ALA A 9 8.98 -21.06 5.70
N GLU A 10 9.43 -21.20 6.94
CA GLU A 10 9.19 -22.38 7.80
C GLU A 10 7.69 -22.57 8.09
N ALA A 11 6.97 -21.50 8.41
CA ALA A 11 5.52 -21.55 8.63
C ALA A 11 4.75 -21.97 7.37
N LEU A 12 5.16 -21.49 6.19
CA LEU A 12 4.62 -21.94 4.90
C LEU A 12 4.86 -23.43 4.68
N ALA A 13 6.08 -23.89 4.87
CA ALA A 13 6.46 -25.30 4.68
C ALA A 13 5.71 -26.22 5.65
N ALA A 14 5.59 -25.84 6.92
CA ALA A 14 4.88 -26.62 7.93
C ALA A 14 3.38 -26.79 7.61
N ALA A 15 2.78 -25.84 6.89
CA ALA A 15 1.37 -25.89 6.50
C ALA A 15 1.13 -26.40 5.07
N ALA A 16 2.19 -26.79 4.32
CA ALA A 16 2.07 -27.19 2.91
C ALA A 16 1.12 -28.39 2.68
N GLY A 17 1.03 -29.31 3.65
CA GLY A 17 0.17 -30.49 3.62
C GLY A 17 -1.25 -30.27 4.18
N ALA A 18 -1.67 -29.04 4.46
CA ALA A 18 -2.96 -28.76 5.07
C ALA A 18 -4.13 -29.17 4.15
N PRO A 19 -5.08 -29.99 4.62
CA PRO A 19 -6.20 -30.47 3.80
C PRO A 19 -7.35 -29.47 3.74
N GLY A 20 -8.22 -29.64 2.74
CA GLY A 20 -9.51 -28.96 2.61
C GLY A 20 -9.44 -27.55 2.09
N TYR A 21 -10.62 -26.93 1.96
CA TYR A 21 -10.74 -25.54 1.53
C TYR A 21 -10.42 -24.58 2.69
N PRO A 22 -9.63 -23.55 2.47
CA PRO A 22 -9.42 -22.49 3.46
C PRO A 22 -10.71 -21.66 3.62
N THR A 23 -10.90 -21.05 4.78
CA THR A 23 -12.02 -20.12 4.97
C THR A 23 -11.73 -18.78 4.28
N THR A 24 -12.71 -18.23 3.57
CA THR A 24 -12.60 -16.90 2.96
C THR A 24 -12.39 -15.80 4.00
N ALA A 25 -13.00 -15.98 5.18
CA ALA A 25 -12.85 -15.05 6.31
C ALA A 25 -11.44 -15.01 6.89
N GLY A 26 -10.61 -16.02 6.60
CA GLY A 26 -9.37 -16.28 7.30
C GLY A 26 -9.56 -17.11 8.57
N THR A 27 -8.49 -17.76 9.03
CA THR A 27 -8.54 -18.50 10.30
C THR A 27 -8.73 -17.54 11.47
N PRO A 28 -9.32 -17.98 12.60
CA PRO A 28 -9.48 -17.15 13.79
C PRO A 28 -8.15 -16.55 14.24
N GLU A 29 -7.08 -17.36 14.28
CA GLU A 29 -5.74 -16.95 14.71
C GLU A 29 -5.16 -15.85 13.80
N LEU A 30 -5.38 -15.94 12.48
CA LEU A 30 -4.94 -14.89 11.56
C LEU A 30 -5.71 -13.60 11.80
N ARG A 31 -7.01 -13.65 11.96
CA ARG A 31 -7.85 -12.46 12.18
C ARG A 31 -7.51 -11.76 13.50
N GLU A 32 -7.24 -12.54 14.55
CA GLU A 32 -6.73 -12.04 15.84
C GLU A 32 -5.35 -11.42 15.70
N ALA A 33 -4.44 -12.07 14.97
CA ALA A 33 -3.11 -11.53 14.68
C ALA A 33 -3.17 -10.20 13.91
N ILE A 34 -4.11 -10.06 12.96
CA ILE A 34 -4.32 -8.79 12.24
C ILE A 34 -4.76 -7.71 13.23
N ALA A 35 -5.75 -7.97 14.08
CA ALA A 35 -6.25 -7.00 15.05
C ALA A 35 -5.15 -6.58 16.04
N ALA A 36 -4.40 -7.54 16.58
CA ALA A 36 -3.28 -7.30 17.48
C ALA A 36 -2.13 -6.51 16.82
N TRP A 37 -1.87 -6.75 15.53
CA TRP A 37 -0.87 -6.02 14.77
C TRP A 37 -1.28 -4.55 14.59
N PHE A 38 -2.55 -4.29 14.24
CA PHE A 38 -3.06 -2.92 14.13
C PHE A 38 -2.96 -2.16 15.46
N ASP A 39 -3.29 -2.81 16.57
CA ASP A 39 -3.13 -2.21 17.91
C ASP A 39 -1.66 -1.89 18.19
N ARG A 40 -0.78 -2.89 18.11
CA ARG A 40 0.63 -2.80 18.47
C ARG A 40 1.45 -1.90 17.56
N ARG A 41 1.23 -2.04 16.24
CA ARG A 41 2.07 -1.40 15.22
C ARG A 41 1.48 -0.13 14.62
N ARG A 42 0.15 0.01 14.66
CA ARG A 42 -0.54 1.11 13.99
C ARG A 42 -1.25 2.06 14.95
N GLY A 43 -1.23 1.79 16.25
CA GLY A 43 -1.94 2.60 17.26
C GLY A 43 -3.46 2.57 17.08
N VAL A 44 -4.00 1.45 16.59
CA VAL A 44 -5.43 1.27 16.32
C VAL A 44 -6.04 0.26 17.28
N PRO A 45 -6.34 0.66 18.54
CA PRO A 45 -6.90 -0.25 19.53
C PRO A 45 -8.36 -0.62 19.21
N GLY A 46 -8.81 -1.72 19.81
CA GLY A 46 -10.22 -2.13 19.80
C GLY A 46 -10.72 -2.75 18.50
N LEU A 47 -9.85 -3.12 17.56
CA LEU A 47 -10.21 -4.05 16.50
C LEU A 47 -10.31 -5.47 17.09
N THR A 48 -11.25 -6.25 16.55
CA THR A 48 -11.42 -7.67 16.86
C THR A 48 -11.35 -8.47 15.56
N ALA A 49 -11.36 -9.80 15.65
CA ALA A 49 -11.40 -10.68 14.49
C ALA A 49 -12.52 -10.32 13.48
N GLU A 50 -13.63 -9.73 13.93
CA GLU A 50 -14.74 -9.35 13.06
C GLU A 50 -14.50 -8.09 12.22
N HIS A 51 -13.45 -7.32 12.56
CA HIS A 51 -13.07 -6.09 11.87
C HIS A 51 -12.04 -6.31 10.76
N ALA A 52 -11.61 -7.55 10.51
CA ALA A 52 -10.53 -7.80 9.54
C ALA A 52 -10.71 -9.14 8.81
N ILE A 53 -10.27 -9.17 7.54
CA ILE A 53 -10.16 -10.39 6.72
C ILE A 53 -8.89 -10.35 5.87
N PRO A 54 -8.29 -11.52 5.54
CA PRO A 54 -7.20 -11.62 4.58
C PRO A 54 -7.70 -11.43 3.15
N THR A 55 -6.80 -10.94 2.28
CA THR A 55 -7.04 -10.73 0.84
C THR A 55 -5.91 -11.34 0.01
N ILE A 56 -6.17 -11.62 -1.28
CA ILE A 56 -5.17 -12.16 -2.22
C ILE A 56 -4.24 -11.00 -2.67
N GLY A 57 -3.49 -10.45 -1.72
CA GLY A 57 -2.79 -9.18 -1.81
C GLY A 57 -3.76 -8.00 -1.79
N SER A 58 -3.23 -6.78 -1.62
CA SER A 58 -4.04 -5.55 -1.66
C SER A 58 -4.60 -5.26 -3.06
N LYS A 59 -3.85 -5.58 -4.13
CA LYS A 59 -4.25 -5.25 -5.50
C LYS A 59 -5.60 -5.84 -5.90
N GLU A 60 -5.84 -7.09 -5.56
CA GLU A 60 -7.12 -7.75 -5.86
C GLU A 60 -8.28 -7.02 -5.18
N LEU A 61 -8.13 -6.72 -3.89
CA LEU A 61 -9.15 -5.99 -3.14
C LEU A 61 -9.38 -4.60 -3.72
N ILE A 62 -8.32 -3.85 -4.04
CA ILE A 62 -8.43 -2.51 -4.63
C ILE A 62 -9.23 -2.54 -5.93
N ALA A 63 -8.93 -3.51 -6.80
CA ALA A 63 -9.63 -3.65 -8.07
C ALA A 63 -11.10 -4.06 -7.92
N LEU A 64 -11.43 -4.88 -6.92
CA LEU A 64 -12.77 -5.46 -6.74
C LEU A 64 -13.64 -4.73 -5.71
N LEU A 65 -13.08 -3.82 -4.93
CA LEU A 65 -13.86 -3.12 -3.90
C LEU A 65 -15.03 -2.31 -4.48
N PRO A 66 -14.90 -1.58 -5.60
CA PRO A 66 -16.05 -0.92 -6.23
C PRO A 66 -17.21 -1.89 -6.52
N LEU A 67 -16.91 -3.08 -7.06
CA LEU A 67 -17.89 -4.14 -7.28
C LEU A 67 -18.52 -4.61 -5.97
N ALA A 68 -17.69 -4.87 -4.95
CA ALA A 68 -18.17 -5.35 -3.65
C ALA A 68 -19.07 -4.34 -2.92
N LEU A 69 -18.90 -3.06 -3.21
CA LEU A 69 -19.73 -1.96 -2.70
C LEU A 69 -20.97 -1.70 -3.57
N GLY A 70 -21.14 -2.41 -4.69
CA GLY A 70 -22.26 -2.25 -5.60
C GLY A 70 -22.23 -0.95 -6.41
N LEU A 71 -21.05 -0.39 -6.66
CA LEU A 71 -20.90 0.82 -7.45
C LEU A 71 -21.17 0.54 -8.93
N GLY A 72 -21.55 1.60 -9.69
CA GLY A 72 -21.85 1.51 -11.10
C GLY A 72 -21.85 2.86 -11.81
N PRO A 73 -22.47 2.93 -13.02
CA PRO A 73 -22.59 4.18 -13.77
C PRO A 73 -23.26 5.28 -12.96
N GLY A 74 -22.69 6.48 -12.96
CA GLY A 74 -23.15 7.63 -12.20
C GLY A 74 -22.44 7.80 -10.84
N ASP A 75 -21.78 6.78 -10.32
CA ASP A 75 -20.96 6.89 -9.12
C ASP A 75 -19.54 7.39 -9.44
N VAL A 76 -18.93 8.11 -8.48
CA VAL A 76 -17.56 8.59 -8.58
C VAL A 76 -16.68 7.89 -7.56
N VAL A 77 -15.52 7.40 -8.03
CA VAL A 77 -14.43 6.88 -7.22
C VAL A 77 -13.29 7.88 -7.25
N VAL A 78 -13.04 8.51 -6.11
CA VAL A 78 -11.93 9.46 -5.95
C VAL A 78 -10.64 8.71 -5.61
N HIS A 79 -9.52 9.14 -6.19
CA HIS A 79 -8.19 8.63 -5.87
C HIS A 79 -7.14 9.75 -5.95
N PRO A 80 -5.92 9.57 -5.41
CA PRO A 80 -4.86 10.59 -5.49
C PRO A 80 -4.53 10.97 -6.94
N GLU A 81 -4.10 12.20 -7.17
CA GLU A 81 -3.67 12.67 -8.51
C GLU A 81 -2.37 12.01 -8.98
N LEU A 82 -1.47 11.65 -8.04
CA LEU A 82 -0.39 10.69 -8.27
C LEU A 82 -0.83 9.35 -7.69
N ALA A 83 -1.18 8.39 -8.54
CA ALA A 83 -1.90 7.22 -8.10
C ALA A 83 -1.32 5.91 -8.62
N TYR A 84 -1.50 4.89 -7.82
CA TYR A 84 -1.39 3.52 -8.27
C TYR A 84 -2.54 3.21 -9.25
N PRO A 85 -2.25 2.84 -10.53
CA PRO A 85 -3.28 2.79 -11.59
C PRO A 85 -4.47 1.86 -11.31
N THR A 86 -4.34 0.96 -10.35
CA THR A 86 -5.41 -0.01 -10.03
C THR A 86 -6.67 0.66 -9.44
N TYR A 87 -6.57 1.85 -8.86
CA TYR A 87 -7.75 2.58 -8.37
C TYR A 87 -8.68 2.95 -9.53
N GLU A 88 -8.11 3.52 -10.60
CA GLU A 88 -8.85 3.86 -11.82
C GLU A 88 -9.42 2.62 -12.52
N VAL A 89 -8.59 1.55 -12.63
CA VAL A 89 -9.02 0.28 -13.25
C VAL A 89 -10.20 -0.33 -12.48
N GLY A 90 -10.19 -0.28 -11.16
CA GLY A 90 -11.29 -0.79 -10.33
C GLY A 90 -12.59 -0.01 -10.55
N ALA A 91 -12.53 1.31 -10.68
CA ALA A 91 -13.68 2.15 -11.00
C ALA A 91 -14.22 1.83 -12.40
N ALA A 92 -13.33 1.78 -13.39
CA ALA A 92 -13.69 1.49 -14.78
C ALA A 92 -14.35 0.11 -14.95
N ALA A 93 -13.91 -0.89 -14.18
CA ALA A 93 -14.44 -2.25 -14.23
C ALA A 93 -15.94 -2.34 -13.89
N VAL A 94 -16.48 -1.38 -13.14
CA VAL A 94 -17.90 -1.30 -12.77
C VAL A 94 -18.64 -0.18 -13.51
N GLY A 95 -17.98 0.55 -14.43
CA GLY A 95 -18.55 1.67 -15.13
C GLY A 95 -18.69 2.95 -14.30
N ALA A 96 -18.06 3.03 -13.13
CA ALA A 96 -17.97 4.23 -12.32
C ALA A 96 -16.92 5.19 -12.88
N THR A 97 -17.07 6.49 -12.58
CA THR A 97 -16.09 7.50 -12.97
C THR A 97 -14.94 7.55 -11.97
N ALA A 98 -13.71 7.35 -12.43
CA ALA A 98 -12.51 7.63 -11.64
C ALA A 98 -12.19 9.12 -11.68
N LEU A 99 -11.96 9.72 -10.51
CA LEU A 99 -11.63 11.14 -10.37
C LEU A 99 -10.32 11.32 -9.60
N PRO A 100 -9.23 11.74 -10.25
CA PRO A 100 -8.01 12.12 -9.54
C PRO A 100 -8.22 13.47 -8.83
N ALA A 101 -8.19 13.46 -7.48
CA ALA A 101 -8.40 14.68 -6.68
C ALA A 101 -7.82 14.52 -5.26
N ASP A 102 -6.78 15.30 -4.95
CA ASP A 102 -6.14 15.31 -3.64
C ASP A 102 -6.91 16.17 -2.61
N ASP A 103 -7.61 17.24 -3.05
CA ASP A 103 -8.33 18.15 -2.16
C ASP A 103 -9.74 17.62 -1.85
N PRO A 104 -10.07 17.28 -0.58
CA PRO A 104 -11.40 16.84 -0.20
C PRO A 104 -12.53 17.82 -0.56
N ALA A 105 -12.26 19.12 -0.62
CA ALA A 105 -13.25 20.12 -0.98
C ALA A 105 -13.73 20.00 -2.43
N SER A 106 -12.92 19.41 -3.30
CA SER A 106 -13.24 19.21 -4.72
C SER A 106 -14.09 17.97 -5.01
N TRP A 107 -14.32 17.08 -4.02
CA TRP A 107 -15.04 15.82 -4.23
C TRP A 107 -16.54 16.08 -4.48
N PRO A 108 -17.09 15.58 -5.60
CA PRO A 108 -18.48 15.84 -5.98
C PRO A 108 -19.47 15.04 -5.14
N ALA A 109 -20.74 15.44 -5.14
CA ALA A 109 -21.82 14.77 -4.41
C ALA A 109 -22.07 13.30 -4.86
N ALA A 110 -21.66 12.96 -6.09
CA ALA A 110 -21.74 11.59 -6.61
C ALA A 110 -20.63 10.66 -6.10
N THR A 111 -19.70 11.16 -5.28
CA THR A 111 -18.62 10.33 -4.70
C THR A 111 -19.20 9.24 -3.81
N ARG A 112 -18.78 7.98 -4.05
CA ARG A 112 -19.19 6.81 -3.27
C ARG A 112 -18.02 6.06 -2.66
N LEU A 113 -16.83 6.21 -3.24
CA LEU A 113 -15.59 5.61 -2.75
C LEU A 113 -14.46 6.60 -2.87
N VAL A 114 -13.64 6.69 -1.83
CA VAL A 114 -12.42 7.49 -1.80
C VAL A 114 -11.24 6.61 -1.45
N TRP A 115 -10.21 6.64 -2.26
CA TRP A 115 -8.92 6.04 -1.98
C TRP A 115 -7.94 7.09 -1.50
N LEU A 116 -7.33 6.86 -0.34
CA LEU A 116 -6.12 7.55 0.08
C LEU A 116 -4.97 6.56 0.00
N ASN A 117 -3.79 7.03 -0.38
CA ASN A 117 -2.57 6.21 -0.36
C ASN A 117 -1.51 6.89 0.50
N SER A 118 -1.38 6.44 1.74
CA SER A 118 -0.43 7.01 2.72
C SER A 118 0.21 5.91 3.56
N PRO A 119 1.51 5.68 3.37
CA PRO A 119 2.46 6.35 2.48
C PRO A 119 2.19 6.13 0.98
N GLY A 120 2.44 7.16 0.16
CA GLY A 120 2.11 7.19 -1.25
C GLY A 120 3.01 6.33 -2.15
N ASN A 121 2.43 5.82 -3.22
CA ASN A 121 3.13 5.30 -4.38
C ASN A 121 2.67 6.11 -5.61
N PRO A 122 3.55 6.91 -6.22
CA PRO A 122 5.01 6.73 -6.33
C PRO A 122 5.88 7.56 -5.38
N ASP A 123 5.36 8.60 -4.74
CA ASP A 123 6.12 9.70 -4.15
C ASP A 123 6.59 9.45 -2.70
N GLY A 124 5.98 8.52 -1.97
CA GLY A 124 6.31 8.24 -0.58
C GLY A 124 5.83 9.32 0.40
N ARG A 125 4.90 10.20 -0.02
CA ARG A 125 4.28 11.21 0.85
C ARG A 125 3.48 10.54 1.95
N VAL A 126 3.55 11.08 3.15
CA VAL A 126 2.78 10.64 4.32
C VAL A 126 1.78 11.74 4.68
N LEU A 127 0.51 11.39 4.74
CA LEU A 127 -0.54 12.27 5.22
C LEU A 127 -0.51 12.35 6.75
N ASP A 128 -0.62 13.54 7.28
CA ASP A 128 -0.72 13.76 8.72
C ASP A 128 -2.15 13.52 9.25
N VAL A 129 -2.30 13.49 10.57
CA VAL A 129 -3.59 13.26 11.22
C VAL A 129 -4.64 14.32 10.84
N PRO A 130 -4.32 15.63 10.79
CA PRO A 130 -5.26 16.65 10.30
C PRO A 130 -5.78 16.39 8.89
N ALA A 131 -4.90 16.04 7.93
CA ALA A 131 -5.30 15.76 6.56
C ALA A 131 -6.19 14.50 6.45
N LEU A 132 -5.81 13.41 7.16
CA LEU A 132 -6.63 12.20 7.21
C LEU A 132 -8.00 12.48 7.83
N ARG A 133 -8.07 13.27 8.91
CA ARG A 133 -9.32 13.65 9.57
C ARG A 133 -10.23 14.46 8.64
N ALA A 134 -9.68 15.44 7.91
CA ALA A 134 -10.42 16.24 6.96
C ALA A 134 -11.03 15.38 5.84
N ALA A 135 -10.24 14.44 5.30
CA ALA A 135 -10.70 13.49 4.28
C ALA A 135 -11.82 12.57 4.80
N VAL A 136 -11.67 12.02 6.01
CA VAL A 136 -12.71 11.18 6.65
C VAL A 136 -13.99 11.97 6.91
N ALA A 137 -13.88 13.21 7.40
CA ALA A 137 -15.04 14.07 7.63
C ALA A 137 -15.78 14.33 6.32
N ARG A 138 -15.06 14.68 5.26
CA ARG A 138 -15.68 14.94 3.94
C ARG A 138 -16.32 13.69 3.34
N ALA A 139 -15.68 12.54 3.43
CA ALA A 139 -16.27 11.27 2.97
C ALA A 139 -17.61 10.97 3.69
N ARG A 140 -17.66 11.20 5.01
CA ARG A 140 -18.89 11.04 5.81
C ARG A 140 -19.99 11.98 5.40
N GLU A 141 -19.70 13.26 5.13
CA GLU A 141 -20.68 14.24 4.60
C GLU A 141 -21.30 13.77 3.28
N LEU A 142 -20.51 13.14 2.42
CA LEU A 142 -20.92 12.61 1.13
C LEU A 142 -21.61 11.23 1.24
N GLY A 143 -21.59 10.58 2.41
CA GLY A 143 -22.02 9.19 2.57
C GLY A 143 -21.13 8.19 1.83
N ALA A 144 -19.90 8.55 1.51
CA ALA A 144 -18.94 7.72 0.80
C ALA A 144 -18.16 6.80 1.74
N VAL A 145 -17.74 5.65 1.24
CA VAL A 145 -16.73 4.82 1.88
C VAL A 145 -15.35 5.43 1.61
N ILE A 146 -14.49 5.51 2.64
CA ILE A 146 -13.11 5.95 2.50
C ILE A 146 -12.15 4.85 2.92
N VAL A 147 -11.09 4.65 2.13
CA VAL A 147 -10.13 3.57 2.31
C VAL A 147 -8.70 4.11 2.29
N GLY A 148 -7.94 3.85 3.34
CA GLY A 148 -6.50 4.08 3.38
C GLY A 148 -5.74 2.88 2.84
N ASP A 149 -5.04 3.05 1.72
CA ASP A 149 -4.02 2.09 1.29
C ASP A 149 -2.73 2.41 2.04
N GLU A 150 -2.45 1.61 3.07
CA GLU A 150 -1.34 1.77 4.01
C GLU A 150 -0.20 0.77 3.74
N CYS A 151 -0.09 0.23 2.51
CA CYS A 151 0.82 -0.86 2.17
C CYS A 151 2.30 -0.59 2.47
N TYR A 152 2.70 0.66 2.69
CA TYR A 152 4.08 1.07 2.99
C TYR A 152 4.26 1.58 4.42
N ALA A 153 3.28 1.44 5.28
CA ALA A 153 3.28 2.07 6.60
C ALA A 153 4.46 1.67 7.52
N GLU A 154 4.99 0.44 7.38
CA GLU A 154 6.16 -0.03 8.14
C GLU A 154 7.51 0.44 7.53
N LEU A 155 7.48 1.13 6.40
CA LEU A 155 8.66 1.57 5.65
C LEU A 155 8.79 3.09 5.68
N ASN A 156 8.77 3.65 6.87
CA ASN A 156 8.93 5.07 7.14
C ASN A 156 10.42 5.41 7.39
N TRP A 157 10.90 6.49 6.74
CA TRP A 157 12.28 6.96 6.79
C TRP A 157 12.43 8.27 7.54
N THR A 158 11.35 9.03 7.63
CA THR A 158 11.25 10.31 8.36
C THR A 158 10.17 10.22 9.42
N ALA A 159 10.16 11.15 10.38
CA ALA A 159 9.08 11.22 11.36
C ALA A 159 7.74 11.59 10.67
N PRO A 160 6.59 11.18 11.25
CA PRO A 160 6.42 10.39 12.46
C PRO A 160 6.63 8.88 12.25
N ASP A 161 6.96 8.17 13.32
CA ASP A 161 7.03 6.71 13.35
C ASP A 161 6.26 6.21 14.58
N PRO A 162 5.15 5.48 14.44
CA PRO A 162 4.57 5.00 13.19
C PRO A 162 3.95 6.10 12.32
N THR A 163 3.76 5.80 11.02
CA THR A 163 2.95 6.66 10.15
C THR A 163 1.49 6.63 10.62
N PRO A 164 0.73 7.74 10.53
CA PRO A 164 -0.68 7.74 10.92
C PRO A 164 -1.50 6.70 10.14
N SER A 165 -2.40 6.00 10.83
CA SER A 165 -3.39 5.13 10.19
C SER A 165 -4.70 5.88 9.99
N ILE A 166 -5.41 5.58 8.89
CA ILE A 166 -6.76 6.11 8.71
C ILE A 166 -7.73 5.62 9.81
N LEU A 167 -7.42 4.48 10.45
CA LEU A 167 -8.22 3.90 11.52
C LEU A 167 -7.85 4.41 12.93
N ASP A 168 -6.82 5.26 13.05
CA ASP A 168 -6.39 5.84 14.32
C ASP A 168 -7.56 6.59 14.98
N PRO A 169 -7.83 6.42 16.28
CA PRO A 169 -8.85 7.18 16.99
C PRO A 169 -8.71 8.71 16.84
N ALA A 170 -7.48 9.21 16.71
CA ALA A 170 -7.25 10.62 16.42
C ALA A 170 -7.77 11.06 15.03
N VAL A 171 -7.96 10.12 14.10
CA VAL A 171 -8.50 10.37 12.75
C VAL A 171 -10.01 10.13 12.71
N VAL A 172 -10.45 8.93 13.14
CA VAL A 172 -11.85 8.52 12.99
C VAL A 172 -12.77 9.00 14.11
N GLY A 173 -12.22 9.43 15.27
CA GLY A 173 -12.98 9.71 16.47
C GLY A 173 -13.57 8.43 17.06
N ASP A 174 -14.82 8.51 17.53
CA ASP A 174 -15.49 7.41 18.24
C ASP A 174 -16.03 6.31 17.31
N SER A 175 -15.94 6.47 16.00
CA SER A 175 -16.57 5.55 15.05
C SER A 175 -15.74 5.29 13.80
N ARG A 176 -15.58 4.02 13.45
CA ARG A 176 -14.98 3.58 12.18
C ARG A 176 -16.01 3.38 11.06
N ALA A 177 -17.27 3.85 11.25
CA ALA A 177 -18.29 3.72 10.21
C ALA A 177 -17.84 4.34 8.88
N GLY A 178 -17.95 3.57 7.79
CA GLY A 178 -17.54 4.01 6.45
C GLY A 178 -16.04 3.99 6.17
N VAL A 179 -15.18 3.58 7.13
CA VAL A 179 -13.72 3.66 7.00
C VAL A 179 -13.10 2.26 6.98
N LEU A 180 -12.20 2.03 6.01
CA LEU A 180 -11.37 0.83 5.89
C LEU A 180 -9.90 1.20 5.74
N ALA A 181 -9.02 0.30 6.17
CA ALA A 181 -7.58 0.31 5.86
C ALA A 181 -7.22 -0.97 5.10
N VAL A 182 -6.39 -0.83 4.09
CA VAL A 182 -5.81 -1.94 3.31
C VAL A 182 -4.33 -2.02 3.60
N TYR A 183 -3.83 -3.21 3.88
CA TYR A 183 -2.42 -3.45 4.14
C TYR A 183 -1.89 -4.66 3.38
N SER A 184 -0.58 -4.70 3.13
CA SER A 184 0.06 -5.79 2.39
C SER A 184 1.39 -6.21 3.00
N LEU A 185 1.54 -7.50 3.25
CA LEU A 185 2.79 -8.11 3.69
C LEU A 185 3.83 -8.26 2.56
N SER A 186 3.45 -7.91 1.33
CA SER A 186 4.35 -7.91 0.17
C SER A 186 5.59 -7.03 0.37
N LYS A 187 5.46 -5.96 1.18
CA LYS A 187 6.49 -4.93 1.33
C LYS A 187 7.31 -5.10 2.60
N GLN A 188 6.63 -5.26 3.74
CA GLN A 188 7.32 -5.44 5.02
C GLN A 188 7.99 -6.81 5.16
N SER A 189 7.40 -7.87 4.57
CA SER A 189 7.77 -9.27 4.84
C SER A 189 8.20 -10.04 3.59
N ASN A 190 8.45 -9.34 2.47
CA ASN A 190 8.86 -9.91 1.18
C ASN A 190 7.91 -11.01 0.63
N LEU A 191 6.61 -10.92 0.95
CA LEU A 191 5.59 -11.89 0.54
C LEU A 191 4.83 -11.51 -0.75
N ALA A 192 5.47 -10.75 -1.65
CA ALA A 192 4.81 -10.27 -2.87
C ALA A 192 4.26 -11.41 -3.74
N GLY A 193 5.01 -12.51 -3.90
CA GLY A 193 4.61 -13.70 -4.66
C GLY A 193 3.52 -14.52 -4.00
N TYR A 194 3.37 -14.44 -2.69
CA TYR A 194 2.38 -15.21 -1.91
C TYR A 194 1.02 -14.53 -1.83
N ARG A 195 0.89 -13.33 -2.35
CA ARG A 195 -0.38 -12.59 -2.39
C ARG A 195 -1.01 -12.42 -1.00
N ALA A 196 -0.22 -11.98 -0.03
CA ALA A 196 -0.63 -11.79 1.36
C ALA A 196 -1.02 -10.33 1.62
N GLY A 197 -2.31 -10.08 1.79
CA GLY A 197 -2.88 -8.77 2.10
C GLY A 197 -4.00 -8.87 3.12
N VAL A 198 -4.42 -7.74 3.66
CA VAL A 198 -5.51 -7.64 4.61
C VAL A 198 -6.35 -6.40 4.36
N VAL A 199 -7.62 -6.44 4.75
CA VAL A 199 -8.48 -5.27 4.93
C VAL A 199 -9.03 -5.28 6.35
N ALA A 200 -9.03 -4.12 6.99
CA ALA A 200 -9.57 -3.96 8.34
C ALA A 200 -10.35 -2.64 8.45
N GLY A 201 -11.22 -2.52 9.47
CA GLY A 201 -11.94 -1.29 9.77
C GLY A 201 -13.41 -1.49 10.13
N CYS A 202 -14.32 -0.79 9.45
CA CYS A 202 -15.74 -0.86 9.70
C CYS A 202 -16.27 -2.30 9.59
N ARG A 203 -16.70 -2.88 10.72
CA ARG A 203 -17.20 -4.27 10.82
C ARG A 203 -18.25 -4.62 9.77
N ARG A 204 -19.23 -3.71 9.53
CA ARG A 204 -20.27 -3.91 8.55
C ARG A 204 -19.67 -4.02 7.12
N LEU A 205 -18.81 -3.09 6.73
CA LEU A 205 -18.17 -3.12 5.42
C LEU A 205 -17.31 -4.37 5.23
N VAL A 206 -16.56 -4.79 6.27
CA VAL A 206 -15.78 -6.04 6.22
C VAL A 206 -16.70 -7.25 6.00
N ALA A 207 -17.88 -7.29 6.64
CA ALA A 207 -18.85 -8.36 6.44
C ALA A 207 -19.47 -8.33 5.03
N ASP A 208 -19.81 -7.15 4.52
CA ASP A 208 -20.37 -6.96 3.17
C ASP A 208 -19.35 -7.41 2.09
N VAL A 209 -18.11 -6.97 2.20
CA VAL A 209 -16.98 -7.38 1.33
C VAL A 209 -16.77 -8.90 1.42
N LEU A 210 -16.79 -9.49 2.62
CA LEU A 210 -16.63 -10.92 2.81
C LEU A 210 -17.74 -11.72 2.12
N ALA A 211 -18.99 -11.25 2.17
CA ALA A 211 -20.12 -11.90 1.53
C ALA A 211 -19.93 -12.02 0.00
N VAL A 212 -19.46 -10.95 -0.64
CA VAL A 212 -19.15 -10.95 -2.08
C VAL A 212 -17.95 -11.87 -2.37
N ARG A 213 -16.87 -11.77 -1.59
CA ARG A 213 -15.63 -12.55 -1.78
C ARG A 213 -15.88 -14.06 -1.70
N LYS A 214 -16.76 -14.52 -0.81
CA LYS A 214 -17.14 -15.94 -0.70
C LYS A 214 -17.67 -16.49 -2.04
N ASN A 215 -18.51 -15.72 -2.72
CA ASN A 215 -19.12 -16.13 -3.98
C ASN A 215 -18.18 -16.01 -5.18
N LEU A 216 -17.15 -15.15 -5.09
CA LEU A 216 -16.13 -15.01 -6.12
C LEU A 216 -14.95 -15.99 -5.96
N GLY A 217 -14.97 -16.86 -4.93
CA GLY A 217 -13.90 -17.82 -4.68
C GLY A 217 -12.56 -17.18 -4.23
N LEU A 218 -12.61 -16.00 -3.63
CA LEU A 218 -11.42 -15.24 -3.26
C LEU A 218 -10.90 -15.65 -1.87
N MET A 219 -10.31 -16.83 -1.81
CA MET A 219 -9.75 -17.42 -0.60
C MET A 219 -8.24 -17.38 -0.62
N VAL A 220 -7.62 -16.89 0.45
CA VAL A 220 -6.17 -17.00 0.65
C VAL A 220 -5.83 -18.43 1.02
N PRO A 221 -4.87 -19.11 0.34
CA PRO A 221 -4.48 -20.48 0.67
C PRO A 221 -4.05 -20.63 2.13
N LEU A 222 -4.41 -21.76 2.78
CA LEU A 222 -4.15 -21.94 4.20
C LEU A 222 -2.66 -21.84 4.59
N PRO A 223 -1.68 -22.37 3.81
CA PRO A 223 -0.28 -22.15 4.11
C PRO A 223 0.10 -20.66 4.14
N VAL A 224 -0.47 -19.86 3.25
CA VAL A 224 -0.25 -18.41 3.23
C VAL A 224 -0.87 -17.75 4.46
N GLN A 225 -2.08 -18.17 4.87
CA GLN A 225 -2.70 -17.65 6.10
C GLN A 225 -1.85 -17.92 7.34
N ARG A 226 -1.25 -19.13 7.47
CA ARG A 226 -0.34 -19.46 8.56
C ARG A 226 0.93 -18.59 8.54
N ALA A 227 1.50 -18.40 7.36
CA ALA A 227 2.63 -17.49 7.17
C ALA A 227 2.31 -16.04 7.53
N MET A 228 1.11 -15.56 7.16
CA MET A 228 0.63 -14.23 7.52
C MET A 228 0.49 -14.07 9.05
N THR A 229 -0.01 -15.07 9.75
CA THR A 229 -0.11 -15.07 11.23
C THR A 229 1.27 -14.87 11.86
N VAL A 230 2.27 -15.64 11.41
CA VAL A 230 3.65 -15.50 11.90
C VAL A 230 4.24 -14.15 11.56
N ALA A 231 4.07 -13.69 10.31
CA ALA A 231 4.59 -12.40 9.84
C ALA A 231 4.01 -11.20 10.61
N LEU A 232 2.74 -11.25 10.99
CA LEU A 232 2.09 -10.19 11.77
C LEU A 232 2.43 -10.25 13.26
N SER A 233 2.97 -11.37 13.74
CA SER A 233 3.35 -11.57 15.14
C SER A 233 4.85 -11.39 15.42
N ASP A 234 5.68 -11.32 14.37
CA ASP A 234 7.13 -11.13 14.48
C ASP A 234 7.56 -9.76 13.95
N ASP A 235 7.95 -8.87 14.85
CA ASP A 235 8.44 -7.53 14.51
C ASP A 235 9.95 -7.54 14.19
N ALA A 236 10.69 -8.59 14.57
CA ALA A 236 12.14 -8.64 14.40
C ALA A 236 12.55 -8.69 12.90
N HIS A 237 11.87 -9.49 12.10
CA HIS A 237 12.16 -9.55 10.66
C HIS A 237 11.84 -8.23 9.95
N VAL A 238 10.78 -7.52 10.40
CA VAL A 238 10.41 -6.21 9.85
C VAL A 238 11.51 -5.18 10.13
N ALA A 239 12.00 -5.14 11.38
CA ALA A 239 13.09 -4.25 11.77
C ALA A 239 14.38 -4.53 10.98
N ALA A 240 14.74 -5.80 10.82
CA ALA A 240 15.92 -6.20 10.06
C ALA A 240 15.81 -5.83 8.57
N GLN A 241 14.65 -6.07 7.94
CA GLN A 241 14.42 -5.71 6.54
C GLN A 241 14.38 -4.19 6.34
N ARG A 242 13.78 -3.45 7.28
CA ARG A 242 13.73 -1.99 7.26
C ARG A 242 15.12 -1.39 7.30
N GLU A 243 16.03 -1.91 8.14
CA GLU A 243 17.42 -1.44 8.20
C GLU A 243 18.17 -1.68 6.90
N ARG A 244 18.00 -2.85 6.28
CA ARG A 244 18.57 -3.15 4.95
C ARG A 244 18.08 -2.16 3.88
N TYR A 245 16.78 -1.88 3.86
CA TYR A 245 16.22 -0.88 2.94
C TYR A 245 16.68 0.53 3.24
N ARG A 246 16.90 0.91 4.50
CA ARG A 246 17.44 2.22 4.89
C ARG A 246 18.82 2.45 4.28
N GLU A 247 19.70 1.48 4.36
CA GLU A 247 21.05 1.58 3.77
C GLU A 247 21.01 1.63 2.24
N ARG A 248 20.19 0.80 1.60
CA ARG A 248 19.99 0.82 0.14
C ARG A 248 19.46 2.18 -0.33
N ARG A 249 18.46 2.70 0.38
CA ARG A 249 17.90 4.02 0.12
C ARG A 249 18.96 5.10 0.22
N ARG A 250 19.79 5.10 1.26
CA ARG A 250 20.86 6.06 1.47
C ARG A 250 21.85 6.04 0.29
N ILE A 251 22.37 4.87 -0.06
CA ILE A 251 23.33 4.71 -1.16
C ILE A 251 22.76 5.23 -2.49
N LEU A 252 21.55 4.85 -2.81
CA LEU A 252 20.92 5.22 -4.08
C LEU A 252 20.54 6.70 -4.12
N ALA A 253 20.03 7.25 -3.01
CA ALA A 253 19.71 8.68 -2.91
C ALA A 253 20.96 9.56 -3.07
N ASP A 254 22.08 9.18 -2.45
CA ASP A 254 23.34 9.90 -2.57
C ASP A 254 23.89 9.82 -4.01
N GLY A 255 23.78 8.65 -4.66
CA GLY A 255 24.12 8.49 -6.07
C GLY A 255 23.29 9.37 -7.00
N LEU A 256 21.98 9.40 -6.81
CA LEU A 256 21.06 10.24 -7.60
C LEU A 256 21.38 11.74 -7.41
N ARG A 257 21.61 12.19 -6.18
CA ARG A 257 21.94 13.59 -5.91
C ARG A 257 23.25 14.00 -6.58
N ARG A 258 24.31 13.18 -6.51
CA ARG A 258 25.57 13.43 -7.23
C ARG A 258 25.38 13.49 -8.74
N ALA A 259 24.43 12.70 -9.28
CA ALA A 259 24.07 12.73 -10.70
C ALA A 259 23.12 13.90 -11.07
N GLY A 260 22.94 14.89 -10.18
CA GLY A 260 22.13 16.08 -10.43
C GLY A 260 20.62 15.89 -10.30
N PHE A 261 20.15 14.80 -9.67
CA PHE A 261 18.72 14.63 -9.37
C PHE A 261 18.35 15.34 -8.07
N ARG A 262 17.20 16.01 -8.09
CA ARG A 262 16.44 16.36 -6.90
C ARG A 262 15.56 15.15 -6.52
N ILE A 263 15.43 14.89 -5.24
CA ILE A 263 14.52 13.88 -4.70
C ILE A 263 13.43 14.62 -3.95
N ASP A 264 12.22 14.52 -4.44
CA ASP A 264 11.05 15.15 -3.86
C ASP A 264 10.32 14.14 -2.97
N GLU A 265 9.64 14.61 -1.92
CA GLU A 265 8.90 13.77 -0.97
C GLU A 265 9.74 12.58 -0.46
N SER A 266 9.38 11.34 -0.80
CA SER A 266 10.17 10.13 -0.47
C SER A 266 10.38 9.88 1.03
N GLY A 267 9.45 10.37 1.85
CA GLY A 267 9.48 10.22 3.32
C GLY A 267 9.26 8.80 3.79
N ALA A 268 8.63 7.96 2.95
CA ALA A 268 8.34 6.56 3.23
C ALA A 268 8.30 5.73 1.93
N GLY A 269 7.99 4.43 2.03
CA GLY A 269 7.89 3.51 0.89
C GLY A 269 9.20 2.91 0.45
N LEU A 270 9.21 2.32 -0.74
CA LEU A 270 10.33 1.59 -1.33
C LEU A 270 10.95 2.30 -2.54
N TYR A 271 10.65 3.59 -2.69
CA TYR A 271 10.99 4.36 -3.87
C TYR A 271 11.60 5.70 -3.53
N LEU A 272 12.41 6.22 -4.45
CA LEU A 272 12.83 7.60 -4.52
C LEU A 272 12.11 8.25 -5.70
N TRP A 273 11.44 9.36 -5.44
CA TRP A 273 10.74 10.16 -6.43
C TRP A 273 11.68 11.24 -6.93
N ALA A 274 12.37 10.96 -8.03
CA ALA A 274 13.52 11.71 -8.47
C ALA A 274 13.26 12.49 -9.77
N THR A 275 13.83 13.69 -9.88
CA THR A 275 13.68 14.55 -11.05
C THR A 275 14.96 15.29 -11.38
N ARG A 276 15.17 15.57 -12.67
CA ARG A 276 16.12 16.56 -13.20
C ARG A 276 15.41 17.73 -13.90
N GLY A 277 14.09 17.83 -13.77
CA GLY A 277 13.27 18.81 -14.48
C GLY A 277 13.01 18.45 -15.96
N GLU A 278 13.51 17.29 -16.41
CA GLU A 278 13.29 16.79 -17.76
C GLU A 278 11.99 15.96 -17.85
N ASP A 279 11.56 15.67 -19.07
CA ASP A 279 10.48 14.72 -19.33
C ASP A 279 10.79 13.34 -18.70
N SER A 280 9.79 12.73 -18.07
CA SER A 280 9.94 11.49 -17.31
C SER A 280 10.42 10.32 -18.15
N ARG A 281 9.92 10.20 -19.38
CA ARG A 281 10.31 9.11 -20.30
C ARG A 281 11.73 9.30 -20.83
N ARG A 282 12.13 10.55 -21.09
CA ARG A 282 13.50 10.86 -21.47
C ARG A 282 14.49 10.50 -20.35
N THR A 283 14.16 10.88 -19.12
CA THR A 283 14.96 10.53 -17.94
C THR A 283 15.00 9.01 -17.74
N HIS A 284 13.86 8.32 -17.90
CA HIS A 284 13.78 6.85 -17.84
C HIS A 284 14.71 6.19 -18.85
N LEU A 285 14.71 6.62 -20.12
CA LEU A 285 15.56 6.05 -21.16
C LEU A 285 17.05 6.27 -20.87
N ARG A 286 17.43 7.48 -20.41
CA ARG A 286 18.83 7.76 -20.00
C ARG A 286 19.30 6.84 -18.88
N LEU A 287 18.44 6.56 -17.90
CA LEU A 287 18.77 5.64 -16.82
C LEU A 287 18.83 4.19 -17.32
N ALA A 288 17.97 3.83 -18.26
CA ALA A 288 17.98 2.50 -18.89
C ALA A 288 19.29 2.25 -19.68
N ASP A 289 19.85 3.25 -20.38
CA ASP A 289 21.14 3.18 -21.05
C ASP A 289 22.30 2.89 -20.07
N LEU A 290 22.14 3.26 -18.81
CA LEU A 290 23.04 2.90 -17.71
C LEU A 290 22.70 1.53 -17.08
N GLY A 291 21.70 0.81 -17.60
CA GLY A 291 21.19 -0.44 -17.01
C GLY A 291 20.46 -0.22 -15.68
N ILE A 292 19.85 0.96 -15.47
CA ILE A 292 19.04 1.29 -14.29
C ILE A 292 17.58 1.41 -14.74
N LEU A 293 16.81 0.36 -14.48
CA LEU A 293 15.39 0.34 -14.82
C LEU A 293 14.58 1.11 -13.75
N THR A 294 13.82 2.11 -14.21
CA THR A 294 12.94 2.93 -13.39
C THR A 294 11.50 2.87 -13.91
N ALA A 295 10.55 3.49 -13.23
CA ALA A 295 9.23 3.73 -13.80
C ALA A 295 9.09 5.23 -14.14
N PRO A 296 8.69 5.59 -15.37
CA PRO A 296 8.43 6.99 -15.72
C PRO A 296 7.23 7.51 -14.92
N GLY A 297 7.30 8.76 -14.50
CA GLY A 297 6.33 9.30 -13.54
C GLY A 297 4.96 9.58 -14.13
N ASP A 298 4.88 9.87 -15.44
CA ASP A 298 3.62 10.05 -16.17
C ASP A 298 2.70 8.80 -16.11
N PHE A 299 3.27 7.63 -15.83
CA PHE A 299 2.51 6.39 -15.56
C PHE A 299 1.61 6.50 -14.32
N TYR A 300 1.90 7.41 -13.41
CA TYR A 300 1.16 7.60 -12.15
C TYR A 300 0.21 8.82 -12.18
N GLY A 301 0.18 9.56 -13.26
CA GLY A 301 -0.64 10.75 -13.44
C GLY A 301 0.14 11.96 -13.96
N ALA A 302 -0.56 12.98 -14.38
CA ALA A 302 0.02 14.15 -15.04
C ALA A 302 1.05 14.90 -14.19
N LYS A 303 0.86 14.95 -12.85
CA LYS A 303 1.83 15.54 -11.92
C LYS A 303 3.19 14.83 -11.92
N GLY A 304 3.27 13.61 -12.44
CA GLY A 304 4.48 12.81 -12.55
C GLY A 304 5.32 13.07 -13.82
N ALA A 305 4.89 13.96 -14.73
CA ALA A 305 5.48 14.15 -16.05
C ALA A 305 6.99 14.45 -16.07
N HIS A 306 7.54 14.95 -14.96
CA HIS A 306 8.96 15.33 -14.83
C HIS A 306 9.74 14.49 -13.82
N HIS A 307 9.17 13.40 -13.33
CA HIS A 307 9.79 12.53 -12.32
C HIS A 307 9.97 11.10 -12.83
N VAL A 308 10.87 10.38 -12.18
CA VAL A 308 10.98 8.93 -12.28
C VAL A 308 10.90 8.31 -10.89
N ARG A 309 10.23 7.16 -10.80
CA ARG A 309 10.22 6.36 -9.58
C ARG A 309 11.37 5.36 -9.60
N VAL A 310 12.32 5.50 -8.68
CA VAL A 310 13.50 4.65 -8.56
C VAL A 310 13.33 3.74 -7.33
N ALA A 311 13.24 2.43 -7.55
CA ALA A 311 13.08 1.45 -6.47
C ALA A 311 14.43 1.04 -5.88
N PHE A 312 14.49 0.84 -4.56
CA PHE A 312 15.67 0.32 -3.86
C PHE A 312 15.47 -1.11 -3.31
N THR A 313 14.62 -1.90 -3.99
CA THR A 313 14.32 -3.29 -3.61
C THR A 313 15.26 -4.33 -4.23
N ALA A 314 16.18 -3.91 -5.07
CA ALA A 314 17.21 -4.77 -5.64
C ALA A 314 18.25 -5.22 -4.58
N THR A 315 19.12 -6.16 -4.92
CA THR A 315 20.18 -6.62 -4.00
C THR A 315 21.16 -5.50 -3.65
N ASP A 316 21.88 -5.64 -2.55
CA ASP A 316 22.87 -4.65 -2.11
C ASP A 316 23.95 -4.39 -3.17
N GLU A 317 24.38 -5.44 -3.88
CA GLU A 317 25.33 -5.36 -4.99
C GLU A 317 24.75 -4.53 -6.15
N ALA A 318 23.51 -4.82 -6.56
CA ALA A 318 22.84 -4.10 -7.64
C ALA A 318 22.63 -2.62 -7.30
N ILE A 319 22.30 -2.29 -6.05
CA ILE A 319 22.15 -0.90 -5.57
C ILE A 319 23.49 -0.16 -5.62
N ARG A 320 24.58 -0.76 -5.12
CA ARG A 320 25.93 -0.18 -5.19
C ARG A 320 26.38 0.02 -6.64
N SER A 321 26.17 -0.97 -7.49
CA SER A 321 26.48 -0.89 -8.92
C SER A 321 25.68 0.21 -9.63
N ALA A 322 24.39 0.36 -9.32
CA ALA A 322 23.58 1.44 -9.87
C ALA A 322 24.09 2.81 -9.43
N ALA A 323 24.41 3.00 -8.14
CA ALA A 323 24.96 4.25 -7.63
C ALA A 323 26.29 4.64 -8.30
N ALA A 324 27.18 3.67 -8.53
CA ALA A 324 28.42 3.91 -9.26
C ALA A 324 28.20 4.29 -10.74
N ARG A 325 27.22 3.64 -11.40
CA ARG A 325 26.89 3.97 -12.80
C ARG A 325 26.24 5.34 -12.97
N LEU A 326 25.55 5.85 -11.96
CA LEU A 326 24.99 7.21 -11.96
C LEU A 326 26.06 8.29 -12.06
N GLU A 327 27.31 8.05 -11.63
CA GLU A 327 28.44 8.99 -11.76
C GLU A 327 28.74 9.35 -13.23
N ARG A 328 28.31 8.52 -14.18
CA ARG A 328 28.44 8.80 -15.62
C ARG A 328 27.46 9.87 -16.14
N LEU A 329 26.52 10.32 -15.32
CA LEU A 329 25.57 11.41 -15.61
C LEU A 329 25.97 12.74 -14.95
N ALA A 330 26.98 12.73 -14.08
CA ALA A 330 27.45 13.91 -13.34
C ALA A 330 28.19 14.90 -14.23
#